data_5a54d71ac943b1108af48f9a14c364f8
#
_entry.id   5a54d71ac943b1108af48f9a14c364f8
#
_cell.length_a   1.000
_cell.length_b   1.000
_cell.length_c   1.000
_cell.angle_alpha   90.00
_cell.angle_beta   90.00
_cell.angle_gamma   90.00
#
_symmetry.space_group_name_H-M   'P 1'
#
loop_
_entity.id
_entity.type
_entity.pdbx_description
1 polymer ?
#
loop_
_entity_poly.entity_id
_entity_poly.type
_entity_poly.pdbx_seq_one_letter_code
_entity_poly.pdbx_strand_id
1 'polypeptide(L)'
;MEAEPVSDAAPLAVFGAGGKTGTEILRHAVHKGIEVRAFEHTLPEPSDRVDNVEYLQCDVLNDDFSSELEGCRAVISALGIGFSPSTAIDPPPLYTEGTRRLVEAMSATGISRIVVISAAFVEPQPSVPAWFELTARPALHNILEQMRAMEDLLERAKGLKWTAARPGWLLDEPYTGEAVITDERLAEGCFRCRHADLAAAMLEFVCENT
;
A
#
# COMPACT_ATOMS: atom_id res chain seq x y z
N MET A 1 11.25 -4.15 -29.59
CA MET A 1 9.78 -4.22 -29.55
C MET A 1 9.42 -3.24 -28.46
N GLU A 2 8.99 -2.04 -28.82
CA GLU A 2 8.52 -1.06 -27.84
C GLU A 2 7.20 -1.60 -27.28
N ALA A 3 7.08 -1.68 -25.95
CA ALA A 3 5.85 -2.04 -25.30
C ALA A 3 4.79 -0.96 -25.63
N GLU A 4 3.61 -1.36 -26.11
CA GLU A 4 2.51 -0.43 -26.31
C GLU A 4 2.17 0.25 -24.95
N PRO A 5 1.87 1.55 -24.95
CA PRO A 5 1.48 2.24 -23.72
C PRO A 5 0.22 1.58 -23.16
N VAL A 6 0.30 1.13 -21.91
CA VAL A 6 -0.86 0.54 -21.21
C VAL A 6 -1.96 1.59 -21.11
N SER A 7 -3.16 1.25 -21.56
CA SER A 7 -4.33 2.16 -21.57
C SER A 7 -4.68 2.62 -20.15
N ASP A 8 -5.09 3.88 -20.00
CA ASP A 8 -5.66 4.41 -18.74
C ASP A 8 -6.91 3.64 -18.27
N ALA A 9 -7.55 2.88 -19.18
CA ALA A 9 -8.65 1.98 -18.90
C ALA A 9 -8.24 0.61 -18.33
N ALA A 10 -6.93 0.29 -18.29
CA ALA A 10 -6.47 -1.00 -17.73
C ALA A 10 -6.63 -1.03 -16.19
N PRO A 11 -6.92 -2.20 -15.60
CA PRO A 11 -7.19 -2.32 -14.17
C PRO A 11 -5.96 -1.99 -13.31
N LEU A 12 -6.23 -1.55 -12.08
CA LEU A 12 -5.24 -1.46 -11.02
C LEU A 12 -5.17 -2.80 -10.27
N ALA A 13 -3.97 -3.26 -9.95
CA ALA A 13 -3.78 -4.38 -9.02
C ALA A 13 -3.65 -3.82 -7.59
N VAL A 14 -4.49 -4.29 -6.66
CA VAL A 14 -4.48 -3.86 -5.26
C VAL A 14 -4.19 -5.08 -4.38
N PHE A 15 -3.04 -5.10 -3.73
CA PHE A 15 -2.64 -6.14 -2.76
C PHE A 15 -2.97 -5.68 -1.34
N GLY A 16 -3.46 -6.59 -0.49
CA GLY A 16 -3.97 -6.26 0.83
C GLY A 16 -5.34 -5.55 0.78
N ALA A 17 -6.14 -5.89 -0.23
CA ALA A 17 -7.41 -5.25 -0.56
C ALA A 17 -8.50 -5.42 0.52
N GLY A 18 -8.46 -6.51 1.31
CA GLY A 18 -9.38 -6.77 2.43
C GLY A 18 -8.99 -6.05 3.72
N GLY A 19 -7.80 -5.44 3.79
CA GLY A 19 -7.42 -4.58 4.91
C GLY A 19 -8.22 -3.27 4.93
N LYS A 20 -8.18 -2.53 6.06
CA LYS A 20 -8.94 -1.27 6.20
C LYS A 20 -8.65 -0.26 5.10
N THR A 21 -7.38 0.02 4.84
CA THR A 21 -7.00 0.94 3.75
C THR A 21 -7.31 0.33 2.38
N GLY A 22 -7.03 -0.97 2.18
CA GLY A 22 -7.31 -1.66 0.91
C GLY A 22 -8.78 -1.59 0.54
N THR A 23 -9.68 -1.90 1.46
CA THR A 23 -11.13 -1.81 1.24
C THR A 23 -11.57 -0.39 0.86
N GLU A 24 -11.00 0.64 1.49
CA GLU A 24 -11.28 2.03 1.13
C GLU A 24 -10.72 2.39 -0.27
N ILE A 25 -9.54 1.85 -0.65
CA ILE A 25 -9.02 2.00 -2.02
C ILE A 25 -10.00 1.43 -3.04
N LEU A 26 -10.54 0.22 -2.78
CA LEU A 26 -11.52 -0.39 -3.66
C LEU A 26 -12.80 0.48 -3.81
N ARG A 27 -13.34 0.99 -2.69
CA ARG A 27 -14.52 1.86 -2.68
C ARG A 27 -14.29 3.15 -3.49
N HIS A 28 -13.16 3.81 -3.28
CA HIS A 28 -12.80 5.02 -4.03
C HIS A 28 -12.58 4.72 -5.52
N ALA A 29 -11.94 3.61 -5.87
CA ALA A 29 -11.70 3.21 -7.24
C ALA A 29 -13.02 2.94 -7.98
N VAL A 30 -13.93 2.14 -7.40
CA VAL A 30 -15.25 1.87 -7.97
C VAL A 30 -16.07 3.15 -8.14
N HIS A 31 -16.04 4.05 -7.14
CA HIS A 31 -16.72 5.34 -7.23
C HIS A 31 -16.21 6.21 -8.39
N LYS A 32 -14.91 6.11 -8.70
CA LYS A 32 -14.27 6.81 -9.82
C LYS A 32 -14.38 6.03 -11.16
N GLY A 33 -15.02 4.87 -11.19
CA GLY A 33 -15.14 4.02 -12.39
C GLY A 33 -13.82 3.36 -12.82
N ILE A 34 -12.89 3.19 -11.90
CA ILE A 34 -11.59 2.54 -12.13
C ILE A 34 -11.74 1.04 -11.89
N GLU A 35 -11.36 0.23 -12.87
CA GLU A 35 -11.34 -1.22 -12.74
C GLU A 35 -10.21 -1.67 -11.81
N VAL A 36 -10.50 -2.66 -10.95
CA VAL A 36 -9.55 -3.16 -9.95
C VAL A 36 -9.55 -4.68 -9.91
N ARG A 37 -8.34 -5.27 -9.85
CA ARG A 37 -8.08 -6.64 -9.39
C ARG A 37 -7.58 -6.59 -7.97
N ALA A 38 -8.34 -7.17 -7.05
CA ALA A 38 -8.08 -7.18 -5.62
C ALA A 38 -7.41 -8.51 -5.22
N PHE A 39 -6.16 -8.45 -4.79
CA PHE A 39 -5.36 -9.61 -4.37
C PHE A 39 -5.39 -9.74 -2.85
N GLU A 40 -5.84 -10.89 -2.36
CA GLU A 40 -5.97 -11.17 -0.93
C GLU A 40 -5.51 -12.59 -0.57
N HIS A 41 -4.81 -12.70 0.55
CA HIS A 41 -4.42 -14.00 1.11
C HIS A 41 -5.66 -14.86 1.46
N THR A 42 -6.65 -14.24 2.06
CA THR A 42 -7.93 -14.87 2.38
C THR A 42 -9.05 -14.00 1.82
N LEU A 43 -9.82 -14.55 0.89
CA LEU A 43 -10.93 -13.81 0.29
C LEU A 43 -11.97 -13.43 1.35
N PRO A 44 -12.45 -12.17 1.35
CA PRO A 44 -13.55 -11.77 2.22
C PRO A 44 -14.84 -12.51 1.85
N GLU A 45 -15.72 -12.68 2.84
CA GLU A 45 -17.04 -13.22 2.60
C GLU A 45 -17.76 -12.41 1.51
N PRO A 46 -18.63 -13.04 0.69
CA PRO A 46 -19.31 -12.33 -0.40
C PRO A 46 -20.07 -11.07 0.04
N SER A 47 -20.61 -11.06 1.26
CA SER A 47 -21.30 -9.91 1.84
C SER A 47 -20.40 -8.73 2.18
N ASP A 48 -19.11 -8.97 2.33
CA ASP A 48 -18.11 -7.97 2.73
C ASP A 48 -17.30 -7.43 1.55
N ARG A 49 -17.54 -7.99 0.35
CA ARG A 49 -16.88 -7.56 -0.88
C ARG A 49 -17.45 -6.24 -1.39
N VAL A 50 -16.57 -5.43 -1.94
CA VAL A 50 -16.97 -4.24 -2.71
C VAL A 50 -17.47 -4.73 -4.07
N ASP A 51 -18.65 -4.26 -4.48
CA ASP A 51 -19.24 -4.61 -5.77
C ASP A 51 -18.37 -4.13 -6.96
N ASN A 52 -18.45 -4.84 -8.08
CA ASN A 52 -17.70 -4.53 -9.31
C ASN A 52 -16.18 -4.59 -9.16
N VAL A 53 -15.67 -5.41 -8.26
CA VAL A 53 -14.24 -5.70 -8.07
C VAL A 53 -13.98 -7.16 -8.35
N GLU A 54 -12.94 -7.46 -9.13
CA GLU A 54 -12.42 -8.81 -9.33
C GLU A 54 -11.53 -9.20 -8.15
N TYR A 55 -11.92 -10.23 -7.38
CA TYR A 55 -11.15 -10.72 -6.24
C TYR A 55 -10.38 -11.97 -6.61
N LEU A 56 -9.08 -11.95 -6.34
CA LEU A 56 -8.14 -13.04 -6.59
C LEU A 56 -7.49 -13.46 -5.27
N GLN A 57 -7.53 -14.76 -4.97
CA GLN A 57 -6.81 -15.29 -3.80
C GLN A 57 -5.33 -15.40 -4.15
N CYS A 58 -4.48 -14.83 -3.30
CA CYS A 58 -3.04 -14.79 -3.51
C CYS A 58 -2.28 -14.62 -2.20
N ASP A 59 -1.41 -15.55 -1.88
CA ASP A 59 -0.38 -15.36 -0.87
C ASP A 59 0.85 -14.71 -1.51
N VAL A 60 1.03 -13.43 -1.28
CA VAL A 60 2.14 -12.65 -1.86
C VAL A 60 3.52 -13.22 -1.51
N LEU A 61 3.65 -13.98 -0.42
CA LEU A 61 4.90 -14.58 0.01
C LEU A 61 5.19 -15.94 -0.66
N ASN A 62 4.17 -16.67 -1.10
CA ASN A 62 4.33 -18.06 -1.53
C ASN A 62 3.83 -18.34 -2.95
N ASP A 63 2.82 -17.62 -3.46
CA ASP A 63 2.22 -17.88 -4.76
C ASP A 63 2.96 -17.16 -5.89
N ASP A 64 2.85 -17.71 -7.12
CA ASP A 64 3.16 -16.98 -8.36
C ASP A 64 1.87 -16.33 -8.86
N PHE A 65 1.88 -15.03 -8.97
CA PHE A 65 0.75 -14.20 -9.40
C PHE A 65 1.09 -13.34 -10.62
N SER A 66 2.16 -13.68 -11.32
CA SER A 66 2.62 -12.89 -12.47
C SER A 66 1.58 -12.87 -13.59
N SER A 67 0.90 -14.00 -13.84
CA SER A 67 -0.16 -14.10 -14.86
C SER A 67 -1.38 -13.21 -14.54
N GLU A 68 -1.74 -13.10 -13.26
CA GLU A 68 -2.86 -12.30 -12.79
C GLU A 68 -2.56 -10.81 -12.85
N LEU A 69 -1.30 -10.41 -12.91
CA LEU A 69 -0.88 -9.03 -13.11
C LEU A 69 -0.90 -8.61 -14.58
N GLU A 70 -0.90 -9.55 -15.52
CA GLU A 70 -0.93 -9.21 -16.94
C GLU A 70 -2.11 -8.29 -17.27
N GLY A 71 -1.82 -7.21 -18.00
CA GLY A 71 -2.80 -6.21 -18.38
C GLY A 71 -3.15 -5.18 -17.31
N CYS A 72 -2.62 -5.28 -16.08
CA CYS A 72 -2.73 -4.22 -15.11
C CYS A 72 -1.79 -3.05 -15.46
N ARG A 73 -2.23 -1.81 -15.21
CA ARG A 73 -1.44 -0.61 -15.49
C ARG A 73 -0.49 -0.21 -14.35
N ALA A 74 -0.86 -0.55 -13.12
CA ALA A 74 -0.08 -0.20 -11.93
C ALA A 74 -0.47 -1.08 -10.74
N VAL A 75 0.37 -1.06 -9.71
CA VAL A 75 0.17 -1.79 -8.45
C VAL A 75 -0.02 -0.82 -7.30
N ILE A 76 -0.98 -1.09 -6.42
CA ILE A 76 -1.09 -0.49 -5.10
C ILE A 76 -0.87 -1.60 -4.06
N SER A 77 0.14 -1.44 -3.21
CA SER A 77 0.38 -2.33 -2.08
C SER A 77 -0.15 -1.71 -0.80
N ALA A 78 -1.33 -2.17 -0.38
CA ALA A 78 -1.93 -1.87 0.91
C ALA A 78 -1.66 -3.00 1.92
N LEU A 79 -0.60 -3.78 1.70
CA LEU A 79 -0.16 -4.83 2.61
C LEU A 79 0.13 -4.26 3.99
N GLY A 80 -0.33 -4.94 5.02
CA GLY A 80 -0.17 -4.52 6.40
C GLY A 80 -0.04 -5.70 7.34
N ILE A 81 0.84 -5.54 8.35
CA ILE A 81 1.00 -6.52 9.42
C ILE A 81 0.12 -6.10 10.59
N GLY A 82 -0.81 -6.98 11.00
CA GLY A 82 -1.60 -6.76 12.21
C GLY A 82 -0.69 -6.70 13.44
N PHE A 83 -0.89 -5.66 14.27
CA PHE A 83 -0.12 -5.51 15.50
C PHE A 83 -0.55 -6.52 16.57
N SER A 84 0.40 -7.30 17.04
CA SER A 84 0.26 -8.24 18.16
C SER A 84 1.61 -8.37 18.88
N PRO A 85 1.68 -8.94 20.09
CA PRO A 85 2.97 -9.18 20.73
C PRO A 85 3.92 -10.06 19.91
N SER A 86 3.41 -11.04 19.17
CA SER A 86 4.21 -11.89 18.28
C SER A 86 4.75 -11.12 17.10
N THR A 87 3.92 -10.34 16.41
CA THR A 87 4.33 -9.54 15.24
C THR A 87 5.20 -8.34 15.60
N ALA A 88 5.15 -7.86 16.85
CA ALA A 88 6.08 -6.85 17.34
C ALA A 88 7.52 -7.40 17.50
N ILE A 89 7.65 -8.68 17.89
CA ILE A 89 8.95 -9.34 18.08
C ILE A 89 9.48 -9.91 16.77
N ASP A 90 8.66 -10.65 16.03
CA ASP A 90 9.02 -11.35 14.80
C ASP A 90 7.93 -11.14 13.74
N PRO A 91 7.90 -9.99 13.08
CA PRO A 91 6.94 -9.72 12.02
C PRO A 91 7.24 -10.57 10.77
N PRO A 92 6.23 -11.18 10.12
CA PRO A 92 6.44 -11.86 8.84
C PRO A 92 7.08 -10.89 7.83
N PRO A 93 7.92 -11.37 6.88
CA PRO A 93 8.68 -10.50 5.97
C PRO A 93 7.81 -9.91 4.85
N LEU A 94 6.61 -9.44 5.21
CA LEU A 94 5.59 -9.00 4.26
C LEU A 94 6.01 -7.73 3.51
N TYR A 95 6.63 -6.77 4.20
CA TYR A 95 7.08 -5.54 3.57
C TYR A 95 8.32 -5.75 2.71
N THR A 96 9.25 -6.59 3.13
CA THR A 96 10.51 -6.85 2.40
C THR A 96 10.32 -7.87 1.30
N GLU A 97 10.03 -9.13 1.67
CA GLU A 97 9.90 -10.24 0.72
C GLU A 97 8.66 -10.08 -0.18
N GLY A 98 7.52 -9.65 0.40
CA GLY A 98 6.33 -9.38 -0.40
C GLY A 98 6.58 -8.32 -1.47
N THR A 99 7.22 -7.20 -1.11
CA THR A 99 7.56 -6.14 -2.09
C THR A 99 8.60 -6.60 -3.12
N ARG A 100 9.59 -7.41 -2.72
CA ARG A 100 10.55 -8.00 -3.66
C ARG A 100 9.83 -8.82 -4.73
N ARG A 101 8.91 -9.68 -4.32
CA ARG A 101 8.12 -10.51 -5.23
C ARG A 101 7.18 -9.69 -6.12
N LEU A 102 6.56 -8.62 -5.58
CA LEU A 102 5.79 -7.68 -6.37
C LEU A 102 6.64 -7.04 -7.47
N VAL A 103 7.83 -6.54 -7.14
CA VAL A 103 8.75 -5.91 -8.12
C VAL A 103 9.19 -6.90 -9.19
N GLU A 104 9.46 -8.16 -8.82
CA GLU A 104 9.80 -9.22 -9.77
C GLU A 104 8.65 -9.53 -10.73
N ALA A 105 7.44 -9.72 -10.22
CA ALA A 105 6.25 -9.97 -11.05
C ALA A 105 5.91 -8.77 -11.95
N MET A 106 6.02 -7.55 -11.43
CA MET A 106 5.87 -6.32 -12.21
C MET A 106 6.89 -6.22 -13.34
N SER A 107 8.15 -6.57 -13.06
CA SER A 107 9.22 -6.58 -14.08
C SER A 107 8.92 -7.61 -15.18
N ALA A 108 8.40 -8.78 -14.83
CA ALA A 108 8.04 -9.83 -15.78
C ALA A 108 6.87 -9.43 -16.69
N THR A 109 5.93 -8.62 -16.18
CA THR A 109 4.71 -8.16 -16.89
C THR A 109 4.83 -6.77 -17.49
N GLY A 110 5.97 -6.08 -17.32
CA GLY A 110 6.21 -4.75 -17.87
C GLY A 110 5.51 -3.61 -17.09
N ILE A 111 4.97 -3.88 -15.92
CA ILE A 111 4.36 -2.85 -15.06
C ILE A 111 5.48 -2.06 -14.38
N SER A 112 5.45 -0.73 -14.50
CA SER A 112 6.50 0.14 -13.98
C SER A 112 6.07 1.10 -12.87
N ARG A 113 4.79 1.09 -12.46
CA ARG A 113 4.25 1.99 -11.43
C ARG A 113 3.75 1.23 -10.21
N ILE A 114 4.24 1.62 -9.02
CA ILE A 114 3.77 1.08 -7.74
C ILE A 114 3.60 2.19 -6.70
N VAL A 115 2.54 2.09 -5.90
CA VAL A 115 2.32 2.88 -4.68
C VAL A 115 2.25 1.93 -3.49
N VAL A 116 3.03 2.15 -2.46
CA VAL A 116 3.07 1.30 -1.26
C VAL A 116 2.67 2.08 -0.01
N ILE A 117 2.09 1.40 0.97
CA ILE A 117 1.95 1.95 2.32
C ILE A 117 3.25 1.73 3.09
N SER A 118 3.77 2.81 3.64
CA SER A 118 4.83 2.83 4.64
C SER A 118 4.32 3.50 5.93
N ALA A 119 5.17 4.19 6.67
CA ALA A 119 4.78 4.99 7.82
C ALA A 119 5.66 6.25 7.95
N ALA A 120 5.08 7.35 8.38
CA ALA A 120 5.88 8.55 8.66
C ALA A 120 6.99 8.29 9.68
N PHE A 121 6.77 7.31 10.56
CA PHE A 121 7.66 6.97 11.67
C PHE A 121 8.90 6.16 11.27
N VAL A 122 9.09 5.80 9.99
CA VAL A 122 10.35 5.26 9.47
C VAL A 122 11.46 6.30 9.58
N GLU A 123 11.11 7.57 9.58
CA GLU A 123 12.01 8.70 9.84
C GLU A 123 11.61 9.44 11.13
N PRO A 124 12.56 10.14 11.79
CA PRO A 124 12.24 11.01 12.93
C PRO A 124 11.26 12.10 12.54
N GLN A 125 10.18 12.24 13.30
CA GLN A 125 9.16 13.27 13.09
C GLN A 125 9.24 14.36 14.19
N PRO A 126 9.14 15.66 13.84
CA PRO A 126 9.37 16.74 14.80
C PRO A 126 8.25 16.92 15.84
N SER A 127 7.04 16.44 15.55
CA SER A 127 5.85 16.73 16.36
C SER A 127 5.05 15.46 16.66
N VAL A 128 5.69 14.49 17.32
CA VAL A 128 5.01 13.27 17.79
C VAL A 128 4.74 13.34 19.29
N PRO A 129 3.60 12.79 19.75
CA PRO A 129 3.31 12.74 21.19
C PRO A 129 4.34 11.91 21.96
N ALA A 130 4.75 12.36 23.16
CA ALA A 130 5.73 11.67 23.98
C ALA A 130 5.35 10.22 24.31
N TRP A 131 4.05 9.92 24.50
CA TRP A 131 3.60 8.56 24.72
C TRP A 131 3.93 7.63 23.53
N PHE A 132 3.82 8.15 22.28
CA PHE A 132 4.15 7.38 21.10
C PHE A 132 5.64 7.02 21.07
N GLU A 133 6.52 7.99 21.28
CA GLU A 133 7.97 7.77 21.30
C GLU A 133 8.40 6.79 22.41
N LEU A 134 7.74 6.85 23.57
CA LEU A 134 8.11 6.03 24.73
C LEU A 134 7.51 4.61 24.71
N THR A 135 6.41 4.40 24.00
CA THR A 135 5.68 3.11 24.03
C THR A 135 5.47 2.49 22.65
N ALA A 136 4.75 3.19 21.77
CA ALA A 136 4.34 2.61 20.48
C ALA A 136 5.52 2.45 19.51
N ARG A 137 6.38 3.44 19.38
CA ARG A 137 7.53 3.38 18.46
C ARG A 137 8.50 2.25 18.80
N PRO A 138 8.92 2.00 20.06
CA PRO A 138 9.71 0.83 20.38
C PRO A 138 9.01 -0.49 20.06
N ALA A 139 7.71 -0.59 20.32
CA ALA A 139 6.94 -1.79 20.02
C ALA A 139 6.76 -2.03 18.49
N LEU A 140 6.82 -1.00 17.69
CA LEU A 140 6.74 -1.07 16.23
C LEU A 140 8.12 -1.16 15.55
N HIS A 141 9.22 -1.19 16.31
CA HIS A 141 10.58 -1.09 15.78
C HIS A 141 10.84 -2.04 14.60
N ASN A 142 10.59 -3.34 14.78
CA ASN A 142 10.86 -4.35 13.75
C ASN A 142 10.00 -4.16 12.50
N ILE A 143 8.75 -3.71 12.67
CA ILE A 143 7.84 -3.39 11.55
C ILE A 143 8.34 -2.16 10.78
N LEU A 144 8.75 -1.11 11.49
CA LEU A 144 9.30 0.11 10.88
C LEU A 144 10.63 -0.15 10.15
N GLU A 145 11.49 -1.03 10.69
CA GLU A 145 12.72 -1.43 10.00
C GLU A 145 12.42 -2.22 8.71
N GLN A 146 11.40 -3.09 8.70
CA GLN A 146 10.98 -3.73 7.45
C GLN A 146 10.43 -2.73 6.44
N MET A 147 9.65 -1.71 6.86
CA MET A 147 9.17 -0.66 5.98
C MET A 147 10.32 0.17 5.39
N ARG A 148 11.33 0.49 6.20
CA ARG A 148 12.54 1.17 5.69
C ARG A 148 13.27 0.32 4.67
N ALA A 149 13.48 -0.97 4.96
CA ALA A 149 14.11 -1.89 4.02
C ALA A 149 13.30 -2.08 2.73
N MET A 150 11.97 -2.00 2.79
CA MET A 150 11.08 -1.97 1.62
C MET A 150 11.35 -0.74 0.75
N GLU A 151 11.41 0.44 1.34
CA GLU A 151 11.69 1.68 0.61
C GLU A 151 13.09 1.64 -0.03
N ASP A 152 14.11 1.15 0.68
CA ASP A 152 15.46 0.92 0.15
C ASP A 152 15.47 -0.05 -1.04
N LEU A 153 14.61 -1.08 -1.03
CA LEU A 153 14.45 -2.02 -2.13
C LEU A 153 13.85 -1.33 -3.36
N LEU A 154 12.79 -0.55 -3.15
CA LEU A 154 12.13 0.20 -4.22
C LEU A 154 13.05 1.25 -4.86
N GLU A 155 13.84 1.95 -4.07
CA GLU A 155 14.83 2.93 -4.56
C GLU A 155 15.88 2.29 -5.46
N ARG A 156 16.30 1.06 -5.15
CA ARG A 156 17.28 0.31 -5.97
C ARG A 156 16.68 -0.34 -7.21
N ALA A 157 15.36 -0.45 -7.30
CA ALA A 157 14.68 -1.08 -8.42
C ALA A 157 14.70 -0.18 -9.66
N LYS A 158 15.56 -0.54 -10.66
CA LYS A 158 15.74 0.26 -11.88
C LYS A 158 14.48 0.23 -12.74
N GLY A 159 14.11 1.41 -13.25
CA GLY A 159 12.97 1.56 -14.16
C GLY A 159 11.60 1.53 -13.47
N LEU A 160 11.58 1.40 -12.15
CA LEU A 160 10.34 1.43 -11.36
C LEU A 160 10.05 2.87 -10.93
N LYS A 161 8.82 3.32 -11.21
CA LYS A 161 8.25 4.55 -10.66
C LYS A 161 7.52 4.18 -9.38
N TRP A 162 8.03 4.57 -8.24
CA TRP A 162 7.44 4.21 -6.96
C TRP A 162 7.08 5.43 -6.11
N THR A 163 6.11 5.25 -5.23
CA THR A 163 5.72 6.22 -4.20
C THR A 163 5.45 5.46 -2.91
N ALA A 164 6.09 5.84 -1.82
CA ALA A 164 5.75 5.37 -0.49
C ALA A 164 4.82 6.39 0.18
N ALA A 165 3.57 6.03 0.37
CA ALA A 165 2.65 6.78 1.20
C ALA A 165 3.02 6.55 2.66
N ARG A 166 3.46 7.61 3.36
CA ARG A 166 3.92 7.60 4.75
C ARG A 166 2.88 8.24 5.68
N PRO A 167 1.77 7.56 6.01
CA PRO A 167 0.78 8.12 6.93
C PRO A 167 1.33 8.27 8.34
N GLY A 168 0.72 9.16 9.12
CA GLY A 168 0.80 9.19 10.57
C GLY A 168 0.04 8.02 11.20
N TRP A 169 -0.37 8.16 12.46
CA TRP A 169 -1.16 7.15 13.18
C TRP A 169 -2.52 6.94 12.52
N LEU A 170 -2.77 5.74 11.98
CA LEU A 170 -3.99 5.43 11.24
C LEU A 170 -5.21 5.27 12.16
N LEU A 171 -6.31 5.86 11.73
CA LEU A 171 -7.61 5.82 12.39
C LEU A 171 -8.67 5.22 11.48
N ASP A 172 -9.57 4.45 12.08
CA ASP A 172 -10.75 3.88 11.45
C ASP A 172 -11.92 4.85 11.59
N GLU A 173 -11.89 5.91 10.78
CA GLU A 173 -12.86 6.99 10.77
C GLU A 173 -13.32 7.28 9.32
N PRO A 174 -14.52 7.87 9.13
CA PRO A 174 -15.04 8.19 7.80
C PRO A 174 -14.12 9.12 7.01
N TYR A 175 -14.22 9.02 5.68
CA TYR A 175 -13.56 9.89 4.72
C TYR A 175 -13.94 11.37 4.91
N THR A 176 -12.95 12.26 4.83
CA THR A 176 -13.16 13.71 4.93
C THR A 176 -12.69 14.47 3.70
N GLY A 177 -11.73 13.96 2.97
CA GLY A 177 -11.08 14.68 1.87
C GLY A 177 -10.16 15.81 2.32
N GLU A 178 -9.79 15.84 3.60
CA GLU A 178 -8.96 16.90 4.20
C GLU A 178 -7.52 16.44 4.48
N ALA A 179 -7.04 15.39 3.78
CA ALA A 179 -5.68 14.93 3.94
C ALA A 179 -4.67 16.01 3.49
N VAL A 180 -3.70 16.30 4.36
CA VAL A 180 -2.58 17.17 4.03
C VAL A 180 -1.43 16.32 3.52
N ILE A 181 -1.05 16.52 2.26
CA ILE A 181 0.05 15.81 1.61
C ILE A 181 1.31 16.68 1.69
N THR A 182 2.40 16.06 2.11
CA THR A 182 3.73 16.68 2.21
C THR A 182 4.78 15.70 1.71
N ASP A 183 5.92 16.20 1.23
CA ASP A 183 6.94 15.36 0.59
C ASP A 183 7.72 14.48 1.56
N GLU A 184 8.14 15.01 2.73
CA GLU A 184 9.08 14.28 3.59
C GLU A 184 8.60 14.09 5.04
N ARG A 185 7.91 15.06 5.60
CA ARG A 185 7.56 15.08 7.02
C ARG A 185 6.09 15.39 7.24
N LEU A 186 5.53 14.85 8.30
CA LEU A 186 4.19 15.22 8.73
C LEU A 186 4.09 16.74 8.95
N ALA A 187 3.03 17.34 8.42
CA ALA A 187 2.70 18.73 8.75
C ALA A 187 2.42 18.87 10.24
N GLU A 188 2.62 20.07 10.78
CA GLU A 188 2.35 20.34 12.20
C GLU A 188 0.89 20.00 12.55
N GLY A 189 0.70 19.25 13.63
CA GLY A 189 -0.62 18.77 14.05
C GLY A 189 -1.15 17.53 13.32
N CYS A 190 -0.51 17.09 12.24
CA CYS A 190 -0.96 15.95 11.41
C CYS A 190 -0.41 14.58 11.88
N PHE A 191 -0.39 14.32 13.20
CA PHE A 191 0.03 13.04 13.75
C PHE A 191 -0.89 11.86 13.32
N ARG A 192 -2.16 12.15 13.03
CA ARG A 192 -3.19 11.16 12.70
C ARG A 192 -3.58 11.23 11.23
N CYS A 193 -3.95 10.08 10.66
CA CYS A 193 -4.46 9.95 9.30
C CYS A 193 -5.60 8.93 9.30
N ARG A 194 -6.66 9.14 8.51
CA ARG A 194 -7.74 8.17 8.34
C ARG A 194 -7.38 7.19 7.24
N HIS A 195 -7.77 5.92 7.41
CA HIS A 195 -7.60 4.91 6.37
C HIS A 195 -8.26 5.35 5.04
N ALA A 196 -9.44 5.95 5.11
CA ALA A 196 -10.18 6.41 3.94
C ALA A 196 -9.52 7.60 3.22
N ASP A 197 -8.95 8.56 3.97
CA ASP A 197 -8.22 9.69 3.38
C ASP A 197 -6.88 9.23 2.75
N LEU A 198 -6.16 8.30 3.42
CA LEU A 198 -4.96 7.67 2.87
C LEU A 198 -5.27 6.92 1.57
N ALA A 199 -6.37 6.16 1.55
CA ALA A 199 -6.79 5.40 0.38
C ALA A 199 -7.06 6.30 -0.83
N ALA A 200 -7.75 7.42 -0.63
CA ALA A 200 -8.00 8.41 -1.66
C ALA A 200 -6.69 8.99 -2.22
N ALA A 201 -5.76 9.38 -1.34
CA ALA A 201 -4.45 9.90 -1.73
C ALA A 201 -3.62 8.86 -2.51
N MET A 202 -3.58 7.61 -2.05
CA MET A 202 -2.85 6.54 -2.76
C MET A 202 -3.42 6.28 -4.16
N LEU A 203 -4.74 6.36 -4.31
CA LEU A 203 -5.38 6.22 -5.61
C LEU A 203 -5.03 7.40 -6.53
N GLU A 204 -4.93 8.62 -6.01
CA GLU A 204 -4.45 9.79 -6.75
C GLU A 204 -2.99 9.61 -7.18
N PHE A 205 -2.11 9.24 -6.27
CA PHE A 205 -0.69 9.00 -6.58
C PHE A 205 -0.45 7.94 -7.66
N VAL A 206 -1.28 6.91 -7.73
CA VAL A 206 -1.12 5.88 -8.76
C VAL A 206 -1.64 6.34 -10.11
N CYS A 207 -2.64 7.24 -10.14
CA CYS A 207 -3.21 7.80 -11.36
C CYS A 207 -2.38 8.97 -11.91
N GLU A 208 -1.67 9.69 -11.07
CA GLU A 208 -0.73 10.71 -11.49
C GLU A 208 0.53 10.03 -12.05
N ASN A 209 0.90 10.33 -13.29
CA ASN A 209 2.11 9.84 -13.94
C ASN A 209 3.37 10.58 -13.42
N THR A 210 3.50 10.68 -12.08
CA THR A 210 4.64 11.31 -11.41
C THR A 210 5.84 10.39 -11.32
#